data_2b8d258775c2535c799e108662479fa8
#
_entry.id   2b8d258775c2535c799e108662479fa8
#
_cell.length_a   1.000
_cell.length_b   1.000
_cell.length_c   1.000
_cell.angle_alpha   90.00
_cell.angle_beta   90.00
_cell.angle_gamma   90.00
#
_symmetry.space_group_name_H-M   'P 1'
#
loop_
_entity.id
_entity.type
_entity.pdbx_description
1 polymer ?
#
loop_
_entity_poly.entity_id
_entity_poly.type
_entity_poly.pdbx_seq_one_letter_code
_entity_poly.pdbx_strand_id
1 'polypeptide(L)'
;MKHLFILLFLLTTNAFAQGPFGVYAVVKDKDGYVNIRAKESVKSKIVGTLPNNTLVYTLFDTTEDETGEEIFFNWIAVDKGYVHKSRLKMIGEFPSIGKGKEQGNSITIAGKGISVTISTQKFDKTKHKITKKKHKYYEELIIDGKSAQGTDTSFIPENHYKSIIVTINGKNVSIPKSAYDDLYQVWVNPYNNEVYYDKEDDVLYIFVRCGDGAYAYKVCWRIVKGEYKTRIIGEPF
;
A
#
# COMPACT_ATOMS: atom_id res chain seq x y z
N MET A 1 -25.18 -55.19 -18.59
CA MET A 1 -24.79 -53.82 -19.06
C MET A 1 -24.46 -53.01 -17.84
N LYS A 2 -23.16 -52.75 -17.61
CA LYS A 2 -22.67 -51.94 -16.47
C LYS A 2 -22.48 -50.51 -16.93
N HIS A 3 -23.28 -49.57 -16.41
CA HIS A 3 -23.11 -48.15 -16.69
C HIS A 3 -21.99 -47.60 -15.81
N LEU A 4 -20.90 -47.21 -16.43
CA LEU A 4 -19.76 -46.53 -15.84
C LEU A 4 -20.10 -45.04 -15.77
N PHE A 5 -20.40 -44.53 -14.57
CA PHE A 5 -20.53 -43.05 -14.33
C PHE A 5 -19.14 -42.46 -14.17
N ILE A 6 -18.67 -41.73 -15.19
CA ILE A 6 -17.47 -40.90 -15.09
C ILE A 6 -17.86 -39.60 -14.40
N LEU A 7 -17.45 -39.44 -13.15
CA LEU A 7 -17.57 -38.19 -12.39
C LEU A 7 -16.47 -37.24 -12.84
N LEU A 8 -16.80 -36.29 -13.71
CA LEU A 8 -15.87 -35.24 -14.16
C LEU A 8 -15.70 -34.21 -13.03
N PHE A 9 -14.60 -34.30 -12.29
CA PHE A 9 -14.22 -33.29 -11.29
C PHE A 9 -13.67 -32.07 -12.02
N LEU A 10 -14.50 -31.05 -12.21
CA LEU A 10 -14.06 -29.72 -12.65
C LEU A 10 -13.26 -29.06 -11.51
N LEU A 11 -11.95 -29.21 -11.55
CA LEU A 11 -11.02 -28.39 -10.79
C LEU A 11 -11.08 -26.96 -11.35
N THR A 12 -11.88 -26.10 -10.74
CA THR A 12 -11.77 -24.67 -10.97
C THR A 12 -10.49 -24.19 -10.29
N THR A 13 -9.41 -24.14 -11.03
CA THR A 13 -8.24 -23.37 -10.63
C THR A 13 -8.62 -21.91 -10.69
N ASN A 14 -8.81 -21.29 -9.53
CA ASN A 14 -8.83 -19.83 -9.43
C ASN A 14 -7.42 -19.34 -9.78
N ALA A 15 -7.16 -19.11 -11.06
CA ALA A 15 -6.00 -18.35 -11.51
C ALA A 15 -6.23 -16.91 -11.05
N PHE A 16 -5.72 -16.56 -9.88
CA PHE A 16 -5.51 -15.17 -9.54
C PHE A 16 -4.43 -14.67 -10.49
N ALA A 17 -4.83 -13.90 -11.48
CA ALA A 17 -3.90 -13.09 -12.26
C ALA A 17 -3.31 -12.03 -11.31
N GLN A 18 -2.29 -12.43 -10.57
CA GLN A 18 -1.49 -11.50 -9.77
C GLN A 18 -0.47 -10.90 -10.73
N GLY A 19 -0.80 -9.73 -11.28
CA GLY A 19 0.20 -8.88 -11.90
C GLY A 19 1.27 -8.46 -10.87
N PRO A 20 2.44 -7.94 -11.30
CA PRO A 20 3.49 -7.52 -10.40
C PRO A 20 2.96 -6.43 -9.46
N PHE A 21 2.67 -6.82 -8.22
CA PHE A 21 2.15 -5.89 -7.22
C PHE A 21 3.30 -5.03 -6.69
N GLY A 22 3.17 -3.71 -6.83
CA GLY A 22 4.05 -2.80 -6.17
C GLY A 22 4.05 -3.01 -4.66
N VAL A 23 5.21 -2.85 -4.05
CA VAL A 23 5.45 -3.01 -2.62
C VAL A 23 6.02 -1.74 -2.01
N TYR A 24 5.85 -1.59 -0.71
CA TYR A 24 6.50 -0.54 0.04
C TYR A 24 7.80 -1.07 0.65
N ALA A 25 8.85 -0.29 0.48
CA ALA A 25 10.14 -0.53 1.09
C ALA A 25 10.69 0.76 1.72
N VAL A 26 11.63 0.61 2.61
CA VAL A 26 12.37 1.73 3.20
C VAL A 26 13.85 1.58 2.96
N VAL A 27 14.53 2.69 2.78
CA VAL A 27 15.98 2.73 2.73
C VAL A 27 16.55 2.33 4.08
N LYS A 28 17.40 1.30 4.08
CA LYS A 28 18.13 0.82 5.25
C LYS A 28 19.58 0.57 4.83
N ASP A 29 20.42 1.55 5.04
CA ASP A 29 21.84 1.49 4.69
C ASP A 29 22.72 1.93 5.85
N LYS A 30 23.84 1.26 6.03
CA LYS A 30 24.85 1.58 7.07
C LYS A 30 25.43 2.97 6.93
N ASP A 31 25.46 3.51 5.71
CA ASP A 31 26.01 4.83 5.39
C ASP A 31 24.99 5.96 5.66
N GLY A 32 23.76 5.61 6.12
CA GLY A 32 22.70 6.57 6.42
C GLY A 32 21.90 7.05 5.21
N TYR A 33 22.26 6.63 4.00
CA TYR A 33 21.61 6.97 2.75
C TYR A 33 21.94 5.98 1.66
N VAL A 34 21.20 6.02 0.56
CA VAL A 34 21.50 5.26 -0.66
C VAL A 34 21.60 6.20 -1.87
N ASN A 35 22.52 5.89 -2.78
CA ASN A 35 22.63 6.60 -4.06
C ASN A 35 21.55 6.11 -5.04
N ILE A 36 20.89 7.07 -5.71
CA ILE A 36 20.06 6.80 -6.88
C ILE A 36 20.98 6.84 -8.10
N ARG A 37 20.96 5.78 -8.90
CA ARG A 37 21.73 5.62 -10.12
C ARG A 37 20.87 5.87 -11.36
N ALA A 38 21.45 6.45 -12.39
CA ALA A 38 20.76 6.72 -13.66
C ALA A 38 20.42 5.43 -14.44
N LYS A 39 21.14 4.34 -14.19
CA LYS A 39 20.95 3.01 -14.79
C LYS A 39 21.20 1.93 -13.75
N GLU A 40 20.81 0.72 -14.02
CA GLU A 40 20.93 -0.49 -13.21
C GLU A 40 22.39 -0.99 -13.09
N SER A 41 23.26 -0.13 -12.60
CA SER A 41 24.69 -0.43 -12.46
C SER A 41 25.37 0.42 -11.39
N VAL A 42 26.25 -0.21 -10.60
CA VAL A 42 27.11 0.49 -9.63
C VAL A 42 28.06 1.50 -10.29
N LYS A 43 28.37 1.32 -11.57
CA LYS A 43 29.23 2.24 -12.36
C LYS A 43 28.44 3.40 -12.98
N SER A 44 27.09 3.36 -12.92
CA SER A 44 26.27 4.41 -13.49
C SER A 44 26.36 5.70 -12.68
N LYS A 45 26.13 6.83 -13.36
CA LYS A 45 26.11 8.16 -12.74
C LYS A 45 25.12 8.20 -11.57
N ILE A 46 25.55 8.80 -10.45
CA ILE A 46 24.67 9.14 -9.33
C ILE A 46 23.83 10.35 -9.74
N VAL A 47 22.51 10.23 -9.65
CA VAL A 47 21.55 11.28 -10.01
C VAL A 47 20.77 11.83 -8.80
N GLY A 48 20.98 11.25 -7.63
CA GLY A 48 20.39 11.68 -6.38
C GLY A 48 20.74 10.74 -5.22
N THR A 49 20.16 11.02 -4.05
CA THR A 49 20.28 10.18 -2.86
C THR A 49 18.94 10.09 -2.15
N LEU A 50 18.72 9.00 -1.42
CA LEU A 50 17.60 8.81 -0.48
C LEU A 50 18.18 8.57 0.92
N PRO A 51 17.82 9.38 1.92
CA PRO A 51 18.20 9.14 3.31
C PRO A 51 17.59 7.85 3.86
N ASN A 52 18.20 7.29 4.91
CA ASN A 52 17.61 6.18 5.65
C ASN A 52 16.18 6.51 6.11
N ASN A 53 15.35 5.47 6.19
CA ASN A 53 13.92 5.55 6.51
C ASN A 53 13.08 6.33 5.49
N THR A 54 13.62 6.66 4.31
CA THR A 54 12.78 7.11 3.20
C THR A 54 11.89 5.94 2.77
N LEU A 55 10.58 6.14 2.85
CA LEU A 55 9.59 5.20 2.33
C LEU A 55 9.50 5.36 0.81
N VAL A 56 9.58 4.26 0.09
CA VAL A 56 9.41 4.20 -1.38
C VAL A 56 8.33 3.18 -1.72
N TYR A 57 7.57 3.45 -2.77
CA TYR A 57 6.72 2.48 -3.42
C TYR A 57 7.40 2.07 -4.72
N THR A 58 7.51 0.79 -4.96
CA THR A 58 8.21 0.28 -6.13
C THR A 58 7.62 -1.03 -6.61
N LEU A 59 7.77 -1.30 -7.87
CA LEU A 59 7.48 -2.60 -8.45
C LEU A 59 8.71 -3.48 -8.22
N PHE A 60 8.55 -4.52 -7.40
CA PHE A 60 9.52 -5.62 -7.42
C PHE A 60 9.15 -6.48 -8.61
N ASP A 61 9.84 -6.25 -9.68
CA ASP A 61 9.66 -7.02 -10.87
C ASP A 61 10.46 -8.32 -10.73
N THR A 62 9.80 -9.44 -10.93
CA THR A 62 10.42 -10.73 -11.15
C THR A 62 10.27 -11.05 -12.62
N THR A 63 11.33 -11.50 -13.26
CA THR A 63 11.22 -12.15 -14.56
C THR A 63 11.46 -13.63 -14.35
N GLU A 64 10.83 -14.46 -15.16
CA GLU A 64 11.16 -15.87 -15.26
C GLU A 64 12.36 -16.01 -16.19
N ASP A 65 13.33 -16.83 -15.80
CA ASP A 65 14.41 -17.23 -16.71
C ASP A 65 13.92 -18.30 -17.71
N GLU A 66 14.81 -18.75 -18.57
CA GLU A 66 14.52 -19.79 -19.58
C GLU A 66 14.07 -21.14 -18.97
N THR A 67 14.27 -21.33 -17.66
CA THR A 67 13.87 -22.54 -16.92
C THR A 67 12.55 -22.36 -16.16
N GLY A 68 11.98 -21.16 -16.13
CA GLY A 68 10.78 -20.80 -15.37
C GLY A 68 11.08 -20.48 -13.90
N GLU A 69 12.34 -20.26 -13.53
CA GLU A 69 12.70 -19.79 -12.20
C GLU A 69 12.55 -18.26 -12.11
N GLU A 70 11.96 -17.78 -11.00
CA GLU A 70 11.83 -16.35 -10.73
C GLU A 70 13.20 -15.70 -10.46
N ILE A 71 13.60 -14.78 -11.33
CA ILE A 71 14.79 -13.94 -11.14
C ILE A 71 14.33 -12.60 -10.59
N PHE A 72 14.84 -12.26 -9.39
CA PHE A 72 14.62 -10.94 -8.81
C PHE A 72 15.63 -9.94 -9.34
N PHE A 73 15.16 -8.82 -9.86
CA PHE A 73 16.06 -7.74 -10.25
C PHE A 73 16.83 -7.19 -9.04
N ASN A 74 18.11 -7.00 -9.19
CA ASN A 74 18.96 -6.41 -8.17
C ASN A 74 18.81 -4.88 -8.07
N TRP A 75 18.24 -4.26 -9.08
CA TRP A 75 18.04 -2.83 -9.19
C TRP A 75 16.56 -2.51 -9.25
N ILE A 76 16.12 -1.65 -8.35
CA ILE A 76 14.74 -1.28 -8.15
C ILE A 76 14.54 0.14 -8.65
N ALA A 77 13.57 0.33 -9.55
CA ALA A 77 13.18 1.63 -10.04
C ALA A 77 12.59 2.49 -8.92
N VAL A 78 13.04 3.72 -8.81
CA VAL A 78 12.50 4.78 -7.96
C VAL A 78 12.30 6.03 -8.80
N ASP A 79 11.66 7.06 -8.27
CA ASP A 79 11.24 8.27 -9.01
C ASP A 79 12.30 8.87 -9.96
N LYS A 80 13.60 8.82 -9.61
CA LYS A 80 14.66 9.47 -10.40
C LYS A 80 15.69 8.51 -11.00
N GLY A 81 15.47 7.21 -10.92
CA GLY A 81 16.42 6.22 -11.38
C GLY A 81 16.33 4.91 -10.61
N TYR A 82 17.45 4.34 -10.22
CA TYR A 82 17.52 3.00 -9.68
C TYR A 82 18.29 2.94 -8.36
N VAL A 83 17.81 2.12 -7.43
CA VAL A 83 18.46 1.80 -6.16
C VAL A 83 18.73 0.30 -6.10
N HIS A 84 19.87 -0.12 -5.58
CA HIS A 84 20.17 -1.53 -5.43
C HIS A 84 19.28 -2.15 -4.33
N LYS A 85 18.64 -3.28 -4.60
CA LYS A 85 17.70 -4.00 -3.71
C LYS A 85 18.27 -4.20 -2.30
N SER A 86 19.55 -4.51 -2.16
CA SER A 86 20.20 -4.75 -0.85
C SER A 86 20.22 -3.52 0.08
N ARG A 87 19.81 -2.35 -0.40
CA ARG A 87 19.73 -1.11 0.36
C ARG A 87 18.30 -0.76 0.78
N LEU A 88 17.37 -1.64 0.44
CA LEU A 88 15.95 -1.50 0.74
C LEU A 88 15.52 -2.65 1.65
N LYS A 89 14.64 -2.36 2.60
CA LYS A 89 13.95 -3.34 3.42
C LYS A 89 12.45 -3.19 3.17
N MET A 90 11.78 -4.28 2.81
CA MET A 90 10.33 -4.26 2.61
C MET A 90 9.63 -4.04 3.94
N ILE A 91 8.53 -3.27 3.96
CA ILE A 91 7.80 -3.02 5.20
C ILE A 91 7.26 -4.31 5.83
N GLY A 92 6.89 -5.31 5.02
CA GLY A 92 6.45 -6.62 5.50
C GLY A 92 7.55 -7.47 6.16
N GLU A 93 8.82 -7.10 6.05
CA GLU A 93 9.93 -7.74 6.75
C GLU A 93 10.09 -7.24 8.20
N PHE A 94 9.41 -6.15 8.56
CA PHE A 94 9.35 -5.71 9.95
C PHE A 94 8.35 -6.54 10.74
N PRO A 95 8.54 -6.69 12.06
CA PRO A 95 7.60 -7.41 12.89
C PRO A 95 6.21 -6.79 12.88
N SER A 96 5.19 -7.57 12.52
CA SER A 96 3.79 -7.15 12.71
C SER A 96 3.50 -6.91 14.19
N ILE A 97 2.67 -5.93 14.50
CA ILE A 97 2.22 -5.67 15.88
C ILE A 97 1.13 -6.64 16.32
N GLY A 98 0.43 -7.29 15.39
CA GLY A 98 -0.63 -8.24 15.67
C GLY A 98 -1.55 -8.46 14.50
N LYS A 99 -2.54 -9.33 14.68
CA LYS A 99 -3.57 -9.60 13.70
C LYS A 99 -4.79 -8.71 13.91
N GLY A 100 -5.38 -8.22 12.84
CA GLY A 100 -6.58 -7.38 12.88
C GLY A 100 -7.80 -8.11 13.46
N LYS A 101 -8.58 -7.40 14.27
CA LYS A 101 -9.91 -7.83 14.76
C LYS A 101 -10.94 -6.90 14.17
N GLU A 102 -11.80 -7.45 13.33
CA GLU A 102 -12.90 -6.75 12.68
C GLU A 102 -14.10 -6.61 13.61
N GLN A 103 -14.73 -5.45 13.60
CA GLN A 103 -15.97 -5.18 14.34
C GLN A 103 -16.81 -4.16 13.57
N GLY A 104 -17.85 -4.63 12.88
CA GLY A 104 -18.69 -3.80 12.02
C GLY A 104 -17.88 -3.08 10.95
N ASN A 105 -17.94 -1.76 10.91
CA ASN A 105 -17.22 -0.94 9.94
C ASN A 105 -15.81 -0.51 10.43
N SER A 106 -15.20 -1.30 11.30
CA SER A 106 -13.89 -0.98 11.89
C SER A 106 -13.02 -2.21 12.01
N ILE A 107 -11.72 -2.00 11.94
CA ILE A 107 -10.72 -3.00 12.27
C ILE A 107 -9.73 -2.42 13.29
N THR A 108 -9.40 -3.21 14.30
CA THR A 108 -8.37 -2.86 15.29
C THR A 108 -7.23 -3.86 15.22
N ILE A 109 -6.02 -3.36 15.04
CA ILE A 109 -4.77 -4.13 15.06
C ILE A 109 -3.99 -3.66 16.28
N ALA A 110 -3.70 -4.56 17.22
CA ALA A 110 -3.06 -4.17 18.46
C ALA A 110 -2.03 -5.20 18.94
N GLY A 111 -0.98 -4.70 19.58
CA GLY A 111 0.09 -5.47 20.20
C GLY A 111 1.30 -4.62 20.53
N LYS A 112 2.17 -5.10 21.40
CA LYS A 112 3.44 -4.42 21.76
C LYS A 112 3.27 -2.97 22.25
N GLY A 113 2.17 -2.66 22.95
CA GLY A 113 1.88 -1.30 23.42
C GLY A 113 1.34 -0.36 22.33
N ILE A 114 1.08 -0.87 21.12
CA ILE A 114 0.57 -0.10 19.98
C ILE A 114 -0.85 -0.58 19.65
N SER A 115 -1.75 0.35 19.30
CA SER A 115 -3.07 0.05 18.77
C SER A 115 -3.38 0.98 17.61
N VAL A 116 -3.88 0.39 16.52
CA VAL A 116 -4.36 1.11 15.33
C VAL A 116 -5.79 0.69 15.06
N THR A 117 -6.72 1.63 15.07
CA THR A 117 -8.12 1.40 14.71
C THR A 117 -8.45 2.21 13.47
N ILE A 118 -8.84 1.51 12.41
CA ILE A 118 -9.31 2.08 11.15
C ILE A 118 -10.83 1.89 11.11
N SER A 119 -11.56 2.97 10.88
CA SER A 119 -13.02 2.95 10.78
C SER A 119 -13.48 3.59 9.48
N THR A 120 -14.53 3.03 8.90
CA THR A 120 -15.19 3.55 7.70
C THR A 120 -16.60 4.01 7.99
N GLN A 121 -17.13 4.78 7.06
CA GLN A 121 -18.54 5.18 7.04
C GLN A 121 -19.07 5.20 5.61
N LYS A 122 -20.38 5.08 5.46
CA LYS A 122 -21.05 5.19 4.17
C LYS A 122 -20.77 6.58 3.57
N PHE A 123 -20.47 6.63 2.27
CA PHE A 123 -20.32 7.88 1.55
C PHE A 123 -21.72 8.48 1.25
N ASP A 124 -21.90 9.73 1.63
CA ASP A 124 -23.14 10.48 1.38
C ASP A 124 -22.88 11.59 0.35
N LYS A 125 -23.18 11.30 -0.91
CA LYS A 125 -22.94 12.23 -2.02
C LYS A 125 -23.55 13.62 -1.85
N THR A 126 -24.60 13.75 -1.01
CA THR A 126 -25.28 15.04 -0.79
C THR A 126 -24.46 15.99 0.06
N LYS A 127 -23.43 15.48 0.76
CA LYS A 127 -22.55 16.25 1.64
C LYS A 127 -21.22 16.63 0.98
N HIS A 128 -21.05 16.30 -0.30
CA HIS A 128 -19.79 16.47 -1.01
C HIS A 128 -19.97 17.19 -2.34
N LYS A 129 -19.01 18.03 -2.71
CA LYS A 129 -18.95 18.63 -4.03
C LYS A 129 -18.22 17.66 -4.97
N ILE A 130 -18.97 17.07 -5.90
CA ILE A 130 -18.45 16.10 -6.86
C ILE A 130 -18.35 16.76 -8.23
N THR A 131 -17.18 16.72 -8.84
CA THR A 131 -16.91 17.26 -10.18
C THR A 131 -16.02 16.29 -10.96
N LYS A 132 -15.94 16.47 -12.28
CA LYS A 132 -15.05 15.72 -13.16
C LYS A 132 -13.99 16.65 -13.70
N LYS A 133 -12.74 16.18 -13.73
CA LYS A 133 -11.63 16.89 -14.35
C LYS A 133 -11.19 16.12 -15.59
N LYS A 134 -11.25 16.76 -16.73
CA LYS A 134 -10.85 16.17 -18.00
C LYS A 134 -9.34 16.30 -18.19
N HIS A 135 -8.69 15.18 -18.45
CA HIS A 135 -7.32 15.08 -18.91
C HIS A 135 -7.30 14.74 -20.42
N LYS A 136 -6.13 14.66 -21.02
CA LYS A 136 -6.01 14.39 -22.47
C LYS A 136 -6.60 13.03 -22.86
N TYR A 137 -6.47 12.00 -22.00
CA TYR A 137 -6.83 10.61 -22.30
C TYR A 137 -7.85 10.00 -21.35
N TYR A 138 -8.18 10.64 -20.24
CA TYR A 138 -9.10 10.14 -19.22
C TYR A 138 -9.79 11.29 -18.47
N GLU A 139 -10.82 10.94 -17.74
CA GLU A 139 -11.49 11.84 -16.80
C GLU A 139 -11.25 11.36 -15.38
N GLU A 140 -11.02 12.30 -14.48
CA GLU A 140 -10.75 12.09 -13.08
C GLU A 140 -11.93 12.56 -12.24
N LEU A 141 -12.33 11.76 -11.23
CA LEU A 141 -13.33 12.17 -10.26
C LEU A 141 -12.69 13.05 -9.19
N ILE A 142 -13.23 14.23 -9.00
CA ILE A 142 -12.80 15.18 -7.98
C ILE A 142 -13.89 15.29 -6.92
N ILE A 143 -13.55 14.98 -5.69
CA ILE A 143 -14.44 15.10 -4.53
C ILE A 143 -13.85 16.14 -3.56
N ASP A 144 -14.63 17.18 -3.25
CA ASP A 144 -14.22 18.30 -2.39
C ASP A 144 -12.88 18.95 -2.81
N GLY A 145 -12.64 19.00 -4.13
CA GLY A 145 -11.44 19.60 -4.72
C GLY A 145 -10.21 18.70 -4.74
N LYS A 146 -10.32 17.44 -4.34
CA LYS A 146 -9.22 16.46 -4.34
C LYS A 146 -9.49 15.33 -5.35
N SER A 147 -8.43 14.79 -5.93
CA SER A 147 -8.45 13.56 -6.69
C SER A 147 -8.94 12.41 -5.80
N ALA A 148 -9.98 11.69 -6.24
CA ALA A 148 -10.60 10.63 -5.46
C ALA A 148 -9.94 9.28 -5.78
N GLN A 149 -9.16 8.77 -4.84
CA GLN A 149 -8.51 7.46 -4.97
C GLN A 149 -9.50 6.32 -4.69
N GLY A 150 -9.41 5.23 -5.44
CA GLY A 150 -10.28 4.07 -5.27
C GLY A 150 -11.63 4.17 -5.97
N THR A 151 -11.78 5.14 -6.87
CA THR A 151 -12.98 5.36 -7.68
C THR A 151 -12.65 6.08 -8.98
N ASP A 152 -13.61 6.14 -9.87
CA ASP A 152 -13.52 6.90 -11.12
C ASP A 152 -14.81 7.65 -11.43
N THR A 153 -14.96 8.11 -12.67
CA THR A 153 -16.13 8.85 -13.11
C THR A 153 -17.35 7.99 -13.46
N SER A 154 -17.24 6.66 -13.39
CA SER A 154 -18.33 5.72 -13.73
C SER A 154 -19.23 5.40 -12.53
N PHE A 155 -18.75 5.55 -11.30
CA PHE A 155 -19.54 5.28 -10.10
C PHE A 155 -19.21 6.24 -8.95
N ILE A 156 -20.14 6.34 -8.01
CA ILE A 156 -19.97 7.09 -6.76
C ILE A 156 -19.46 6.13 -5.68
N PRO A 157 -18.46 6.50 -4.88
CA PRO A 157 -17.95 5.65 -3.82
C PRO A 157 -19.05 5.19 -2.85
N GLU A 158 -18.95 3.97 -2.34
CA GLU A 158 -19.87 3.44 -1.33
C GLU A 158 -19.48 3.87 0.08
N ASN A 159 -18.17 3.93 0.34
CA ASN A 159 -17.63 4.27 1.65
C ASN A 159 -16.31 5.05 1.55
N HIS A 160 -15.94 5.63 2.68
CA HIS A 160 -14.66 6.30 2.88
C HIS A 160 -14.21 6.18 4.34
N TYR A 161 -12.98 6.60 4.64
CA TYR A 161 -12.50 6.62 6.02
C TYR A 161 -13.33 7.55 6.90
N LYS A 162 -13.76 7.03 8.06
CA LYS A 162 -14.29 7.82 9.15
C LYS A 162 -13.16 8.35 10.02
N SER A 163 -12.24 7.46 10.41
CA SER A 163 -11.09 7.80 11.25
C SER A 163 -9.98 6.76 11.15
N ILE A 164 -8.75 7.22 11.42
CA ILE A 164 -7.59 6.39 11.73
C ILE A 164 -7.10 6.83 13.11
N ILE A 165 -7.26 5.98 14.11
CA ILE A 165 -6.87 6.25 15.50
C ILE A 165 -5.66 5.40 15.82
N VAL A 166 -4.57 6.05 16.25
CA VAL A 166 -3.32 5.39 16.62
C VAL A 166 -2.97 5.74 18.05
N THR A 167 -2.65 4.72 18.83
CA THR A 167 -2.17 4.87 20.21
C THR A 167 -0.86 4.12 20.37
N ILE A 168 0.15 4.78 20.91
CA ILE A 168 1.47 4.18 21.22
C ILE A 168 1.75 4.41 22.72
N ASN A 169 1.90 3.32 23.47
CA ASN A 169 2.15 3.34 24.92
C ASN A 169 1.15 4.25 25.68
N GLY A 170 -0.14 4.16 25.32
CA GLY A 170 -1.23 4.94 25.93
C GLY A 170 -1.33 6.39 25.44
N LYS A 171 -0.44 6.85 24.54
CA LYS A 171 -0.49 8.21 23.98
C LYS A 171 -1.10 8.20 22.59
N ASN A 172 -2.05 9.08 22.33
CA ASN A 172 -2.65 9.25 21.01
C ASN A 172 -1.68 9.91 20.04
N VAL A 173 -1.61 9.36 18.82
CA VAL A 173 -0.90 9.95 17.69
C VAL A 173 -1.93 10.64 16.79
N SER A 174 -1.74 11.91 16.52
CA SER A 174 -2.63 12.67 15.63
C SER A 174 -2.36 12.32 14.17
N ILE A 175 -3.35 11.73 13.51
CA ILE A 175 -3.36 11.54 12.05
C ILE A 175 -4.30 12.59 11.48
N PRO A 176 -3.81 13.56 10.70
CA PRO A 176 -4.66 14.61 10.17
C PRO A 176 -5.66 14.03 9.15
N LYS A 177 -6.87 14.60 9.10
CA LYS A 177 -7.91 14.15 8.16
C LYS A 177 -7.42 14.17 6.71
N SER A 178 -6.61 15.16 6.35
CA SER A 178 -5.98 15.26 5.03
C SER A 178 -5.09 14.08 4.64
N ALA A 179 -4.73 13.21 5.59
CA ALA A 179 -3.98 11.99 5.34
C ALA A 179 -4.85 10.83 4.79
N TYR A 180 -6.19 10.98 4.74
CA TYR A 180 -7.09 9.89 4.30
C TYR A 180 -8.44 10.37 3.75
N ASP A 181 -8.72 11.66 3.64
CA ASP A 181 -10.02 12.19 3.22
C ASP A 181 -10.26 12.20 1.69
N ASP A 182 -9.28 11.77 0.91
CA ASP A 182 -9.33 11.55 -0.54
C ASP A 182 -9.31 10.05 -0.92
N LEU A 183 -9.41 9.15 0.09
CA LEU A 183 -9.36 7.71 -0.08
C LEU A 183 -10.74 7.09 0.09
N TYR A 184 -11.17 6.32 -0.90
CA TYR A 184 -12.51 5.72 -0.99
C TYR A 184 -12.42 4.21 -1.19
N GLN A 185 -13.58 3.50 -1.18
CA GLN A 185 -13.69 2.05 -1.33
C GLN A 185 -12.78 1.28 -0.37
N VAL A 186 -12.84 1.67 0.90
CA VAL A 186 -11.96 1.17 1.96
C VAL A 186 -12.44 -0.19 2.46
N TRP A 187 -11.53 -1.13 2.58
CA TRP A 187 -11.78 -2.46 3.11
C TRP A 187 -11.20 -2.63 4.52
N VAL A 188 -12.07 -2.85 5.50
CA VAL A 188 -11.67 -3.02 6.91
C VAL A 188 -11.70 -4.51 7.31
N ASN A 189 -10.74 -5.28 6.80
CA ASN A 189 -10.58 -6.69 7.10
C ASN A 189 -9.11 -7.07 7.35
N PRO A 190 -8.83 -8.20 8.03
CA PRO A 190 -7.45 -8.58 8.41
C PRO A 190 -6.50 -8.89 7.26
N TYR A 191 -7.01 -9.10 6.04
CA TYR A 191 -6.19 -9.41 4.86
C TYR A 191 -5.68 -8.15 4.16
N ASN A 192 -6.43 -7.05 4.32
CA ASN A 192 -6.15 -5.80 3.63
C ASN A 192 -5.56 -4.72 4.54
N ASN A 193 -5.49 -4.96 5.86
CA ASN A 193 -5.02 -4.00 6.84
C ASN A 193 -3.92 -4.63 7.70
N GLU A 194 -2.72 -4.11 7.61
CA GLU A 194 -1.54 -4.62 8.27
C GLU A 194 -0.78 -3.48 8.94
N VAL A 195 -0.16 -3.76 10.07
CA VAL A 195 0.65 -2.78 10.80
C VAL A 195 1.97 -3.40 11.21
N TYR A 196 3.05 -2.73 10.84
CA TYR A 196 4.42 -3.17 11.09
C TYR A 196 5.16 -2.13 11.93
N TYR A 197 6.06 -2.58 12.77
CA TYR A 197 6.81 -1.70 13.65
C TYR A 197 8.31 -1.97 13.58
N ASP A 198 9.03 -0.95 13.16
CA ASP A 198 10.48 -0.89 13.24
C ASP A 198 10.88 -0.34 14.61
N LYS A 199 11.27 -1.23 15.52
CA LYS A 199 11.64 -0.87 16.88
C LYS A 199 12.97 -0.09 16.95
N GLU A 200 13.86 -0.34 16.00
CA GLU A 200 15.20 0.27 15.99
C GLU A 200 15.13 1.77 15.75
N ASP A 201 14.33 2.18 14.76
CA ASP A 201 14.17 3.59 14.40
C ASP A 201 12.88 4.22 14.96
N ASP A 202 12.09 3.46 15.75
CA ASP A 202 10.77 3.86 16.28
C ASP A 202 9.83 4.34 15.19
N VAL A 203 9.62 3.48 14.17
CA VAL A 203 8.76 3.78 13.01
C VAL A 203 7.62 2.79 12.92
N LEU A 204 6.39 3.29 12.87
CA LEU A 204 5.18 2.53 12.61
C LEU A 204 4.74 2.72 11.16
N TYR A 205 4.47 1.62 10.49
CA TYR A 205 3.93 1.56 9.13
C TYR A 205 2.53 0.98 9.20
N ILE A 206 1.53 1.75 8.76
CA ILE A 206 0.15 1.29 8.61
C ILE A 206 -0.08 1.08 7.11
N PHE A 207 -0.29 -0.16 6.72
CA PHE A 207 -0.43 -0.54 5.32
C PHE A 207 -1.85 -1.05 5.06
N VAL A 208 -2.48 -0.50 4.01
CA VAL A 208 -3.84 -0.87 3.61
C VAL A 208 -3.91 -1.06 2.10
N ARG A 209 -4.64 -2.09 1.68
CA ARG A 209 -5.03 -2.35 0.30
C ARG A 209 -6.51 -2.05 0.16
N CYS A 210 -6.90 -1.31 -0.84
CA CYS A 210 -8.29 -0.91 -1.07
C CYS A 210 -8.63 -0.92 -2.56
N GLY A 211 -9.92 -0.88 -2.84
CA GLY A 211 -10.44 -0.87 -4.19
C GLY A 211 -10.33 -2.24 -4.87
N ASP A 212 -10.85 -2.34 -6.08
CA ASP A 212 -10.84 -3.54 -6.91
C ASP A 212 -10.53 -3.17 -8.37
N GLY A 213 -9.93 -4.12 -9.10
CA GLY A 213 -9.59 -3.95 -10.50
C GLY A 213 -8.75 -2.70 -10.77
N ALA A 214 -9.17 -1.90 -11.76
CA ALA A 214 -8.46 -0.69 -12.19
C ALA A 214 -8.45 0.45 -11.13
N TYR A 215 -9.28 0.34 -10.09
CA TYR A 215 -9.37 1.35 -9.02
C TYR A 215 -8.69 0.90 -7.73
N ALA A 216 -8.05 -0.26 -7.76
CA ALA A 216 -7.29 -0.73 -6.63
C ALA A 216 -6.16 0.26 -6.31
N TYR A 217 -5.91 0.48 -5.04
CA TYR A 217 -4.77 1.26 -4.57
C TYR A 217 -4.23 0.65 -3.28
N LYS A 218 -3.01 0.98 -3.01
CA LYS A 218 -2.35 0.68 -1.75
C LYS A 218 -1.96 1.99 -1.09
N VAL A 219 -2.00 2.04 0.23
CA VAL A 219 -1.54 3.19 0.98
C VAL A 219 -0.72 2.75 2.18
N CYS A 220 0.37 3.48 2.42
CA CYS A 220 1.19 3.28 3.60
C CYS A 220 1.37 4.62 4.32
N TRP A 221 0.89 4.71 5.56
CA TRP A 221 1.17 5.83 6.46
C TRP A 221 2.40 5.51 7.31
N ARG A 222 3.26 6.50 7.47
CA ARG A 222 4.47 6.42 8.28
C ARG A 222 4.38 7.34 9.49
N ILE A 223 4.52 6.75 10.67
CA ILE A 223 4.59 7.46 11.96
C ILE A 223 6.00 7.22 12.52
N VAL A 224 6.71 8.30 12.83
CA VAL A 224 8.09 8.25 13.34
C VAL A 224 8.10 8.85 14.73
N LYS A 225 8.57 8.10 15.72
CA LYS A 225 8.67 8.56 17.11
C LYS A 225 7.35 9.15 17.65
N GLY A 226 6.24 8.47 17.33
CA GLY A 226 4.90 8.89 17.73
C GLY A 226 4.32 10.07 16.96
N GLU A 227 4.92 10.51 15.84
CA GLU A 227 4.41 11.60 15.02
C GLU A 227 4.11 11.14 13.59
N TYR A 228 2.94 11.50 13.06
CA TYR A 228 2.65 11.30 11.65
C TYR A 228 3.60 12.12 10.76
N LYS A 229 4.22 11.50 9.78
CA LYS A 229 5.17 12.18 8.89
C LYS A 229 4.70 12.24 7.44
N THR A 230 4.17 11.15 6.90
CA THR A 230 3.79 11.08 5.49
C THR A 230 2.89 9.88 5.22
N ARG A 231 2.29 9.88 4.05
CA ARG A 231 1.74 8.69 3.40
C ARG A 231 2.27 8.60 1.98
N ILE A 232 2.29 7.39 1.44
CA ILE A 232 2.49 7.16 0.01
C ILE A 232 1.33 6.29 -0.47
N ILE A 233 0.73 6.68 -1.59
CA ILE A 233 -0.26 5.91 -2.32
C ILE A 233 0.47 5.23 -3.47
N GLY A 234 0.29 3.94 -3.60
CA GLY A 234 0.78 3.15 -4.70
C GLY A 234 -0.37 2.63 -5.53
N GLU A 235 -0.31 2.84 -6.82
CA GLU A 235 -1.23 2.26 -7.78
C GLU A 235 -0.73 0.87 -8.16
N PRO A 236 -1.62 -0.10 -8.41
CA PRO A 236 -1.21 -1.48 -8.71
C PRO A 236 -0.58 -1.65 -10.10
N PHE A 237 -0.67 -0.63 -10.97
CA PHE A 237 -0.23 -0.70 -12.38
C PHE A 237 0.59 0.52 -12.78
#